data_7d76296adbb58fcb579ecfe5e5eb0912
#
_entry.id   7d76296adbb58fcb579ecfe5e5eb0912
#
_cell.length_a   1.000
_cell.length_b   1.000
_cell.length_c   1.000
_cell.angle_alpha   90.00
_cell.angle_beta   90.00
_cell.angle_gamma   90.00
#
_symmetry.space_group_name_H-M   'P 1'
#
loop_
_entity.id
_entity.type
_entity.pdbx_description
1 polymer ?
#
loop_
_entity_poly.entity_id
_entity_poly.type
_entity_poly.pdbx_seq_one_letter_code
_entity_poly.pdbx_strand_id
1 'polypeptide(L)'
;MLALRMRQKEAEFYFVSYPAEDLLRKVRFVTRFYGDKKDEVVGGKVKKQPDEIEQFVRAIEGHSKAFQRTVNRRKVHQIRDFYRNENQQPVIPGAVLLFTQEELEFNPLGKYERVGDLIEPRGQFLIIDGQHRLAGLHFYLKEPDASHDIEVPCVIFDGKTSEFATEMFVIINSTHTRINKSHLVDLYEKIEWGTDAAKKNAALLVRMLYQEDSSPLQYHINMLGGRSQQEMWINQAQLYSEVFRVTKKHQKPPFKDGRGWNRDTGFAYLRDVFKAARDAFGETWGDNKRFMITRDVTIKALVRVAADAAKSLDELDYETLRLRFARWRAITRDFRRDGFYERFAAKGQVERVDKIRKRLSREAGLKVD
;
A
#
# COMPACT_ATOMS: atom_id res chain seq x y z
N MET A 1 10.17 24.37 -26.78
CA MET A 1 10.53 22.99 -26.37
C MET A 1 10.10 22.00 -27.44
N LEU A 2 10.86 20.92 -27.61
CA LEU A 2 10.46 19.87 -28.56
C LEU A 2 9.20 19.16 -28.10
N ALA A 3 8.18 19.06 -28.95
CA ALA A 3 6.91 18.45 -28.63
C ALA A 3 6.41 17.54 -29.76
N LEU A 4 5.68 16.49 -29.36
CA LEU A 4 4.92 15.66 -30.26
C LEU A 4 3.43 15.99 -30.11
N ARG A 5 2.86 16.58 -31.16
CA ARG A 5 1.43 16.89 -31.24
C ARG A 5 0.62 15.60 -31.47
N MET A 6 -0.32 15.36 -30.60
CA MET A 6 -1.20 14.19 -30.61
C MET A 6 -2.66 14.62 -30.79
N ARG A 7 -3.45 13.76 -31.43
CA ARG A 7 -4.88 13.96 -31.58
C ARG A 7 -5.65 12.72 -31.19
N GLN A 8 -6.66 12.89 -30.37
CA GLN A 8 -7.64 11.84 -30.03
C GLN A 8 -9.04 12.43 -30.19
N LYS A 9 -9.79 11.94 -31.19
CA LYS A 9 -11.05 12.54 -31.62
C LYS A 9 -10.83 14.05 -31.93
N GLU A 10 -11.56 14.90 -31.26
CA GLU A 10 -11.45 16.38 -31.43
C GLU A 10 -10.45 17.03 -30.46
N ALA A 11 -9.84 16.25 -29.57
CA ALA A 11 -8.88 16.77 -28.60
C ALA A 11 -7.45 16.70 -29.17
N GLU A 12 -6.78 17.84 -29.20
CA GLU A 12 -5.33 17.94 -29.44
C GLU A 12 -4.61 18.16 -28.11
N PHE A 13 -3.41 17.62 -28.01
CA PHE A 13 -2.54 17.75 -26.86
C PHE A 13 -1.09 17.41 -27.24
N TYR A 14 -0.14 17.73 -26.37
CA TYR A 14 1.28 17.60 -26.67
C TYR A 14 1.97 16.67 -25.70
N PHE A 15 2.84 15.79 -26.20
CA PHE A 15 3.83 15.07 -25.41
C PHE A 15 5.15 15.84 -25.44
N VAL A 16 5.69 16.08 -24.26
CA VAL A 16 6.98 16.76 -24.06
C VAL A 16 7.79 16.07 -22.97
N SER A 17 9.10 16.30 -22.94
CA SER A 17 9.96 15.98 -21.81
C SER A 17 10.47 17.28 -21.18
N TYR A 18 10.44 17.32 -19.86
CA TYR A 18 11.01 18.42 -19.09
C TYR A 18 12.11 17.94 -18.17
N PRO A 19 13.25 18.64 -18.08
CA PRO A 19 14.11 18.52 -16.91
C PRO A 19 13.29 18.79 -15.64
N ALA A 20 13.47 17.94 -14.62
CA ALA A 20 12.63 17.98 -13.42
C ALA A 20 12.62 19.36 -12.72
N GLU A 21 13.78 20.00 -12.63
CA GLU A 21 13.90 21.33 -12.03
C GLU A 21 13.14 22.39 -12.79
N ASP A 22 13.21 22.36 -14.12
CA ASP A 22 12.51 23.31 -14.99
C ASP A 22 11.00 23.14 -14.85
N LEU A 23 10.53 21.90 -14.86
CA LEU A 23 9.12 21.59 -14.65
C LEU A 23 8.61 22.13 -13.31
N LEU A 24 9.36 21.91 -12.24
CA LEU A 24 8.98 22.35 -10.89
C LEU A 24 8.84 23.87 -10.76
N ARG A 25 9.58 24.63 -11.56
CA ARG A 25 9.43 26.11 -11.64
C ARG A 25 8.20 26.54 -12.44
N LYS A 26 7.75 25.69 -13.36
CA LYS A 26 6.67 25.99 -14.32
C LYS A 26 5.30 25.49 -13.90
N VAL A 27 5.21 24.71 -12.82
CA VAL A 27 3.94 24.17 -12.33
C VAL A 27 3.48 24.86 -11.06
N ARG A 28 2.17 24.93 -10.90
CA ARG A 28 1.51 25.42 -9.70
C ARG A 28 0.78 24.28 -9.00
N PHE A 29 1.04 24.11 -7.72
CA PHE A 29 0.33 23.19 -6.85
C PHE A 29 -0.92 23.87 -6.28
N VAL A 30 -2.09 23.24 -6.48
CA VAL A 30 -3.38 23.73 -5.98
C VAL A 30 -4.14 22.57 -5.36
N THR A 31 -4.83 22.78 -4.24
CA THR A 31 -5.71 21.76 -3.66
C THR A 31 -7.12 22.28 -3.47
N ARG A 32 -8.12 21.38 -3.54
CA ARG A 32 -9.50 21.71 -3.22
C ARG A 32 -9.67 21.85 -1.71
N PHE A 33 -10.25 22.97 -1.29
CA PHE A 33 -10.47 23.28 0.11
C PHE A 33 -11.95 23.66 0.34
N TYR A 34 -12.53 23.10 1.41
CA TYR A 34 -13.90 23.40 1.85
C TYR A 34 -13.80 23.95 3.28
N GLY A 35 -13.92 25.28 3.45
CA GLY A 35 -13.94 25.91 4.76
C GLY A 35 -12.81 26.91 5.02
N ASP A 36 -12.89 27.64 6.10
CA ASP A 36 -11.85 28.58 6.52
C ASP A 36 -10.65 27.85 7.13
N LYS A 37 -9.45 28.30 6.79
CA LYS A 37 -8.16 27.72 7.25
C LYS A 37 -8.00 27.65 8.79
N LYS A 38 -8.98 28.10 9.57
CA LYS A 38 -8.93 28.19 11.04
C LYS A 38 -9.33 26.93 11.78
N ASP A 39 -9.98 25.95 11.13
CA ASP A 39 -10.63 24.81 11.83
C ASP A 39 -9.77 23.56 12.02
N GLU A 40 -8.48 23.59 11.74
CA GLU A 40 -7.63 22.40 11.86
C GLU A 40 -6.78 22.32 13.15
N VAL A 41 -7.17 22.97 14.23
CA VAL A 41 -6.46 22.78 15.50
C VAL A 41 -7.45 22.59 16.64
N VAL A 42 -8.07 21.43 16.68
CA VAL A 42 -8.65 20.95 17.94
C VAL A 42 -8.24 19.50 18.16
N GLY A 43 -7.42 19.29 19.14
CA GLY A 43 -7.26 17.96 19.75
C GLY A 43 -5.87 17.35 19.70
N GLY A 44 -5.05 17.66 20.68
CA GLY A 44 -4.22 16.64 21.28
C GLY A 44 -2.76 16.56 20.91
N LYS A 45 -1.94 16.77 21.90
CA LYS A 45 -0.50 16.43 22.08
C LYS A 45 0.50 17.32 21.37
N VAL A 46 1.39 17.89 22.15
CA VAL A 46 2.60 18.62 21.73
C VAL A 46 3.26 17.88 20.56
N LYS A 47 3.12 18.41 19.38
CA LYS A 47 3.70 17.84 18.16
C LYS A 47 5.11 18.37 17.97
N LYS A 48 6.03 17.46 17.63
CA LYS A 48 7.31 17.80 17.00
C LYS A 48 7.08 18.88 15.95
N GLN A 49 8.05 19.79 15.79
CA GLN A 49 8.01 20.79 14.72
C GLN A 49 7.66 20.10 13.38
N PRO A 50 6.74 20.68 12.59
CA PRO A 50 6.36 20.08 11.31
C PRO A 50 7.59 19.99 10.40
N ASP A 51 7.78 18.84 9.75
CA ASP A 51 8.84 18.70 8.77
C ASP A 51 8.57 19.54 7.51
N GLU A 52 9.58 19.71 6.66
CA GLU A 52 9.47 20.52 5.45
C GLU A 52 8.34 20.07 4.52
N ILE A 53 8.07 18.77 4.43
CA ILE A 53 6.98 18.24 3.62
C ILE A 53 5.62 18.63 4.22
N GLU A 54 5.49 18.62 5.54
CA GLU A 54 4.26 19.06 6.20
C GLU A 54 4.05 20.55 6.04
N GLN A 55 5.12 21.37 6.11
CA GLN A 55 5.06 22.81 5.84
C GLN A 55 4.65 23.09 4.39
N PHE A 56 5.25 22.37 3.43
CA PHE A 56 4.90 22.48 2.02
C PHE A 56 3.42 22.11 1.78
N VAL A 57 2.94 21.00 2.30
CA VAL A 57 1.53 20.58 2.14
C VAL A 57 0.57 21.62 2.73
N ARG A 58 0.94 22.27 3.84
CA ARG A 58 0.15 23.34 4.44
C ARG A 58 0.20 24.66 3.64
N ALA A 59 1.32 24.92 2.96
CA ALA A 59 1.52 26.10 2.15
C ALA A 59 0.86 26.04 0.77
N ILE A 60 0.47 24.85 0.29
CA ILE A 60 -0.24 24.73 -0.99
C ILE A 60 -1.55 25.49 -0.90
N GLU A 61 -1.78 26.36 -1.89
CA GLU A 61 -2.97 27.20 -1.96
C GLU A 61 -4.25 26.34 -2.00
N GLY A 62 -5.10 26.56 -1.01
CA GLY A 62 -6.47 26.04 -1.03
C GLY A 62 -7.36 26.92 -1.92
N HIS A 63 -7.99 26.33 -2.91
CA HIS A 63 -8.90 27.02 -3.81
C HIS A 63 -10.24 26.28 -3.90
N SER A 64 -11.35 26.99 -3.68
CA SER A 64 -12.69 26.38 -3.69
C SER A 64 -13.09 25.74 -5.03
N LYS A 65 -12.54 26.26 -6.12
CA LYS A 65 -12.75 25.73 -7.49
C LYS A 65 -11.70 24.70 -7.91
N ALA A 66 -10.70 24.41 -7.08
CA ALA A 66 -9.70 23.41 -7.42
C ALA A 66 -10.32 22.01 -7.44
N PHE A 67 -9.94 21.19 -8.42
CA PHE A 67 -10.42 19.82 -8.58
C PHE A 67 -9.46 18.79 -7.94
N GLN A 68 -8.27 19.20 -7.59
CA GLN A 68 -7.23 18.33 -7.05
C GLN A 68 -7.46 17.99 -5.58
N ARG A 69 -7.08 16.75 -5.20
CA ARG A 69 -7.10 16.31 -3.81
C ARG A 69 -5.94 16.92 -3.04
N THR A 70 -6.09 17.02 -1.73
CA THR A 70 -4.99 17.38 -0.82
C THR A 70 -3.78 16.47 -1.05
N VAL A 71 -2.60 17.07 -1.14
CA VAL A 71 -1.35 16.33 -1.27
C VAL A 71 -1.13 15.49 -0.01
N ASN A 72 -1.00 14.19 -0.17
CA ASN A 72 -0.83 13.27 0.94
C ASN A 72 0.65 13.18 1.33
N ARG A 73 1.01 13.69 2.52
CA ARG A 73 2.37 13.69 3.08
C ARG A 73 3.04 12.32 2.99
N ARG A 74 2.34 11.24 3.37
CA ARG A 74 2.90 9.88 3.34
C ARG A 74 3.29 9.44 1.93
N LYS A 75 2.48 9.81 0.92
CA LYS A 75 2.81 9.51 -0.49
C LYS A 75 4.01 10.29 -0.96
N VAL A 76 4.14 11.57 -0.57
CA VAL A 76 5.31 12.40 -0.90
C VAL A 76 6.58 11.78 -0.33
N HIS A 77 6.58 11.39 0.95
CA HIS A 77 7.71 10.68 1.55
C HIS A 77 8.04 9.37 0.80
N GLN A 78 7.03 8.56 0.46
CA GLN A 78 7.24 7.31 -0.25
C GLN A 78 7.89 7.52 -1.62
N ILE A 79 7.49 8.56 -2.35
CA ILE A 79 8.03 8.87 -3.67
C ILE A 79 9.46 9.45 -3.54
N ARG A 80 9.69 10.37 -2.59
CA ARG A 80 11.03 10.87 -2.29
C ARG A 80 11.99 9.73 -1.94
N ASP A 81 11.59 8.86 -1.02
CA ASP A 81 12.40 7.74 -0.56
C ASP A 81 12.61 6.71 -1.68
N PHE A 82 11.67 6.59 -2.62
CA PHE A 82 11.84 5.79 -3.83
C PHE A 82 13.00 6.32 -4.68
N TYR A 83 13.02 7.60 -5.03
CA TYR A 83 14.12 8.20 -5.80
C TYR A 83 15.46 8.11 -5.08
N ARG A 84 15.47 8.22 -3.75
CA ARG A 84 16.69 8.11 -2.94
C ARG A 84 17.29 6.70 -2.93
N ASN A 85 16.45 5.68 -2.86
CA ASN A 85 16.89 4.32 -2.56
C ASN A 85 17.13 3.46 -3.80
N GLU A 86 16.64 3.89 -4.96
CA GLU A 86 16.67 3.09 -6.18
C GLU A 86 17.75 3.56 -7.13
N ASN A 87 19.01 3.18 -6.81
CA ASN A 87 20.17 3.51 -7.66
C ASN A 87 20.20 2.74 -9.00
N GLN A 88 19.45 1.66 -9.13
CA GLN A 88 19.50 0.79 -10.30
C GLN A 88 18.21 0.74 -11.12
N GLN A 89 17.09 1.16 -10.58
CA GLN A 89 15.78 1.08 -11.22
C GLN A 89 14.68 1.70 -10.37
N PRO A 90 13.60 1.78 -11.00
CA PRO A 90 13.27 2.50 -12.19
C PRO A 90 12.80 3.88 -11.85
N VAL A 91 12.98 4.71 -12.76
CA VAL A 91 12.26 5.98 -12.85
C VAL A 91 10.75 5.74 -12.77
N ILE A 92 9.98 6.71 -12.35
CA ILE A 92 8.51 6.65 -12.43
C ILE A 92 8.10 7.09 -13.85
N PRO A 93 7.84 6.16 -14.78
CA PRO A 93 7.75 6.46 -16.22
C PRO A 93 6.41 7.07 -16.64
N GLY A 94 5.44 7.16 -15.76
CA GLY A 94 4.14 7.70 -16.10
C GLY A 94 4.20 9.21 -16.39
N ALA A 95 3.51 9.70 -17.41
CA ALA A 95 3.46 11.13 -17.72
C ALA A 95 2.72 11.95 -16.64
N VAL A 96 3.19 13.15 -16.39
CA VAL A 96 2.46 14.17 -15.63
C VAL A 96 1.49 14.86 -16.58
N LEU A 97 0.25 15.07 -16.18
CA LEU A 97 -0.75 15.73 -16.98
C LEU A 97 -0.89 17.18 -16.52
N LEU A 98 -0.66 18.05 -17.45
CA LEU A 98 -0.63 19.50 -17.27
C LEU A 98 -1.70 20.17 -18.13
N PHE A 99 -2.19 21.32 -17.73
CA PHE A 99 -3.00 22.15 -18.59
C PHE A 99 -2.72 23.64 -18.40
N THR A 100 -3.04 24.40 -19.42
CA THR A 100 -3.07 25.85 -19.42
C THR A 100 -4.29 26.34 -20.14
N GLN A 101 -4.80 27.52 -19.74
CA GLN A 101 -5.88 28.21 -20.46
C GLN A 101 -5.36 28.97 -21.69
N GLU A 102 -4.05 29.21 -21.72
CA GLU A 102 -3.41 29.85 -22.87
C GLU A 102 -3.36 28.86 -24.04
N GLU A 103 -3.69 29.31 -25.24
CA GLU A 103 -3.39 28.60 -26.48
C GLU A 103 -1.90 28.72 -26.75
N LEU A 104 -1.24 27.57 -26.96
CA LEU A 104 0.19 27.51 -27.17
C LEU A 104 0.51 27.51 -28.68
N GLU A 105 1.54 28.24 -29.05
CA GLU A 105 2.03 28.25 -30.42
C GLU A 105 2.86 26.98 -30.67
N PHE A 106 2.51 26.23 -31.71
CA PHE A 106 3.23 25.03 -32.14
C PHE A 106 3.80 25.25 -33.55
N ASN A 107 5.11 25.17 -33.66
CA ASN A 107 5.85 25.33 -34.91
C ASN A 107 6.40 23.98 -35.42
N PRO A 108 5.80 23.38 -36.45
CA PRO A 108 6.27 22.09 -37.00
C PRO A 108 7.71 22.19 -37.52
N LEU A 109 8.48 21.07 -37.31
CA LEU A 109 9.86 20.99 -37.79
C LEU A 109 9.91 20.37 -39.21
N GLY A 110 10.14 21.23 -40.18
CA GLY A 110 10.31 20.89 -41.58
C GLY A 110 9.10 20.09 -42.12
N LYS A 111 9.31 18.88 -42.60
CA LYS A 111 8.25 18.01 -43.14
C LYS A 111 7.42 17.25 -42.12
N TYR A 112 7.77 17.37 -40.84
CA TYR A 112 7.12 16.61 -39.78
C TYR A 112 6.02 17.47 -39.13
N GLU A 113 4.80 17.35 -39.60
CA GLU A 113 3.66 18.14 -39.13
C GLU A 113 3.32 17.92 -37.61
N ARG A 114 3.73 16.79 -37.05
CA ARG A 114 3.41 16.41 -35.69
C ARG A 114 4.55 16.60 -34.68
N VAL A 115 5.76 16.83 -35.16
CA VAL A 115 6.93 17.12 -34.31
C VAL A 115 7.32 18.56 -34.52
N GLY A 116 7.47 19.32 -33.47
CA GLY A 116 7.74 20.72 -33.60
C GLY A 116 8.15 21.37 -32.28
N ASP A 117 8.42 22.68 -32.38
CA ASP A 117 8.66 23.51 -31.23
C ASP A 117 7.34 24.03 -30.65
N LEU A 118 7.08 23.67 -29.39
CA LEU A 118 5.96 24.22 -28.62
C LEU A 118 6.48 25.39 -27.77
N ILE A 119 5.87 26.56 -27.95
CA ILE A 119 6.17 27.74 -27.14
C ILE A 119 5.45 27.63 -25.81
N GLU A 120 6.19 27.84 -24.73
CA GLU A 120 5.65 27.71 -23.36
C GLU A 120 4.67 28.83 -23.00
N PRO A 121 3.70 28.58 -22.10
CA PRO A 121 2.80 29.63 -21.64
C PRO A 121 3.56 30.73 -20.86
N ARG A 122 2.99 31.89 -20.81
CA ARG A 122 3.49 32.99 -19.97
C ARG A 122 3.25 32.71 -18.48
N GLY A 123 2.16 32.03 -18.17
CA GLY A 123 1.81 31.60 -16.83
C GLY A 123 2.37 30.24 -16.47
N GLN A 124 1.97 29.76 -15.30
CA GLN A 124 2.32 28.40 -14.84
C GLN A 124 1.27 27.39 -15.27
N PHE A 125 1.70 26.17 -15.55
CA PHE A 125 0.81 25.05 -15.77
C PHE A 125 0.10 24.67 -14.48
N LEU A 126 -1.16 24.29 -14.59
CA LEU A 126 -1.88 23.58 -13.54
C LEU A 126 -1.76 22.06 -13.76
N ILE A 127 -1.59 21.33 -12.69
CA ILE A 127 -1.40 19.88 -12.73
C ILE A 127 -2.78 19.20 -12.74
N ILE A 128 -3.09 18.38 -13.73
CA ILE A 128 -4.29 17.53 -13.73
C ILE A 128 -4.00 16.27 -12.93
N ASP A 129 -2.89 15.57 -13.23
CA ASP A 129 -2.42 14.40 -12.50
C ASP A 129 -0.91 14.41 -12.35
N GLY A 130 -0.41 13.77 -11.29
CA GLY A 130 1.03 13.69 -10.99
C GLY A 130 1.50 14.58 -9.85
N GLN A 131 0.62 15.32 -9.15
CA GLN A 131 0.99 16.25 -8.08
C GLN A 131 1.84 15.61 -6.96
N HIS A 132 1.53 14.37 -6.54
CA HIS A 132 2.32 13.67 -5.51
C HIS A 132 3.71 13.31 -6.01
N ARG A 133 3.82 12.99 -7.31
CA ARG A 133 5.09 12.67 -7.96
C ARG A 133 5.99 13.89 -8.01
N LEU A 134 5.46 15.02 -8.49
CA LEU A 134 6.21 16.27 -8.54
C LEU A 134 6.57 16.77 -7.14
N ALA A 135 5.68 16.64 -6.15
CA ALA A 135 6.01 16.98 -4.78
C ALA A 135 7.12 16.08 -4.20
N GLY A 136 7.07 14.77 -4.44
CA GLY A 136 8.13 13.86 -4.01
C GLY A 136 9.48 14.16 -4.66
N LEU A 137 9.45 14.45 -5.96
CA LEU A 137 10.63 14.84 -6.73
C LEU A 137 11.22 16.17 -6.25
N HIS A 138 10.39 17.16 -5.93
CA HIS A 138 10.81 18.44 -5.36
C HIS A 138 11.64 18.26 -4.07
N PHE A 139 11.21 17.34 -3.19
CA PHE A 139 11.96 17.06 -1.95
C PHE A 139 13.20 16.20 -2.19
N TYR A 140 13.16 15.30 -3.17
CA TYR A 140 14.33 14.51 -3.55
C TYR A 140 15.44 15.41 -4.09
N LEU A 141 15.15 16.30 -5.02
CA LEU A 141 16.14 17.21 -5.63
C LEU A 141 16.81 18.20 -4.64
N LYS A 142 16.26 18.33 -3.44
CA LYS A 142 16.88 19.11 -2.35
C LYS A 142 17.92 18.29 -1.53
N GLU A 143 18.02 17.00 -1.77
CA GLU A 143 18.96 16.16 -1.04
C GLU A 143 20.38 16.32 -1.61
N PRO A 144 21.43 16.25 -0.76
CA PRO A 144 22.81 16.49 -1.19
C PRO A 144 23.28 15.52 -2.29
N ASP A 145 22.79 14.29 -2.26
CA ASP A 145 23.16 13.22 -3.18
C ASP A 145 22.13 13.00 -4.30
N ALA A 146 21.24 13.97 -4.53
CA ALA A 146 20.23 13.85 -5.55
C ALA A 146 20.82 13.86 -6.96
N SER A 147 20.34 12.96 -7.82
CA SER A 147 20.59 13.07 -9.25
C SER A 147 19.72 14.17 -9.85
N HIS A 148 20.32 15.13 -10.49
CA HIS A 148 19.64 16.23 -11.20
C HIS A 148 19.37 15.90 -12.67
N ASP A 149 19.89 14.78 -13.16
CA ASP A 149 19.61 14.27 -14.52
C ASP A 149 18.34 13.44 -14.56
N ILE A 150 17.22 14.10 -14.30
CA ILE A 150 15.88 13.49 -14.31
C ILE A 150 15.00 14.24 -15.28
N GLU A 151 14.54 13.54 -16.30
CA GLU A 151 13.50 14.03 -17.20
C GLU A 151 12.12 13.51 -16.80
N VAL A 152 11.13 14.38 -16.89
CA VAL A 152 9.74 14.08 -16.58
C VAL A 152 8.91 14.13 -17.85
N PRO A 153 8.34 13.00 -18.29
CA PRO A 153 7.43 12.99 -19.41
C PRO A 153 6.12 13.70 -19.02
N CYS A 154 5.66 14.59 -19.89
CA CYS A 154 4.46 15.37 -19.65
C CYS A 154 3.50 15.29 -20.83
N VAL A 155 2.21 15.38 -20.51
CA VAL A 155 1.12 15.59 -21.47
C VAL A 155 0.53 16.97 -21.19
N ILE A 156 0.53 17.85 -22.18
CA ILE A 156 0.04 19.23 -22.04
C ILE A 156 -1.25 19.40 -22.85
N PHE A 157 -2.29 19.87 -22.17
CA PHE A 157 -3.53 20.36 -22.77
C PHE A 157 -3.54 21.88 -22.70
N ASP A 158 -3.62 22.53 -23.84
CA ASP A 158 -3.62 23.99 -23.96
C ASP A 158 -4.98 24.53 -24.42
N GLY A 159 -5.23 25.81 -24.26
CA GLY A 159 -6.49 26.46 -24.64
C GLY A 159 -7.74 25.84 -23.98
N LYS A 160 -7.59 25.18 -22.84
CA LYS A 160 -8.69 24.46 -22.18
C LYS A 160 -9.19 25.20 -20.96
N THR A 161 -10.45 24.93 -20.60
CA THR A 161 -11.07 25.52 -19.41
C THR A 161 -10.77 24.71 -18.15
N SER A 162 -11.07 25.28 -16.98
CA SER A 162 -10.98 24.56 -15.70
C SER A 162 -11.97 23.38 -15.61
N GLU A 163 -13.10 23.48 -16.30
CA GLU A 163 -14.11 22.42 -16.41
C GLU A 163 -13.54 21.22 -17.15
N PHE A 164 -12.87 21.44 -18.29
CA PHE A 164 -12.16 20.37 -19.01
C PHE A 164 -11.12 19.68 -18.12
N ALA A 165 -10.31 20.44 -17.41
CA ALA A 165 -9.30 19.87 -16.51
C ALA A 165 -9.94 19.04 -15.39
N THR A 166 -11.10 19.48 -14.87
CA THR A 166 -11.89 18.73 -13.87
C THR A 166 -12.44 17.43 -14.44
N GLU A 167 -12.99 17.45 -15.66
CA GLU A 167 -13.49 16.27 -16.35
C GLU A 167 -12.36 15.26 -16.59
N MET A 168 -11.22 15.71 -17.10
CA MET A 168 -10.04 14.86 -17.29
C MET A 168 -9.56 14.24 -15.99
N PHE A 169 -9.53 15.00 -14.89
CA PHE A 169 -9.18 14.48 -13.58
C PHE A 169 -10.16 13.37 -13.13
N VAL A 170 -11.46 13.56 -13.35
CA VAL A 170 -12.48 12.55 -13.04
C VAL A 170 -12.31 11.31 -13.91
N ILE A 171 -12.15 11.46 -15.21
CA ILE A 171 -11.96 10.36 -16.17
C ILE A 171 -10.75 9.52 -15.76
N ILE A 172 -9.59 10.15 -15.55
CA ILE A 172 -8.35 9.46 -15.19
C ILE A 172 -8.52 8.68 -13.86
N ASN A 173 -9.10 9.31 -12.85
CA ASN A 173 -9.24 8.68 -11.54
C ASN A 173 -10.35 7.63 -11.47
N SER A 174 -11.38 7.71 -12.34
CA SER A 174 -12.50 6.75 -12.37
C SER A 174 -12.23 5.57 -13.28
N THR A 175 -11.46 5.74 -14.35
CA THR A 175 -11.16 4.68 -15.32
C THR A 175 -9.97 3.80 -14.92
N HIS A 176 -9.13 4.24 -14.01
CA HIS A 176 -8.01 3.44 -13.53
C HIS A 176 -8.50 2.23 -12.73
N THR A 177 -8.39 1.05 -13.31
CA THR A 177 -8.55 -0.21 -12.59
C THR A 177 -7.44 -0.31 -11.55
N ARG A 178 -7.78 -0.22 -10.27
CA ARG A 178 -6.80 -0.41 -9.19
C ARG A 178 -6.28 -1.84 -9.28
N ILE A 179 -4.98 -1.99 -9.41
CA ILE A 179 -4.35 -3.31 -9.30
C ILE A 179 -4.75 -3.90 -7.94
N ASN A 180 -5.28 -5.11 -7.99
CA ASN A 180 -5.64 -5.84 -6.78
C ASN A 180 -4.40 -6.07 -5.92
N LYS A 181 -4.51 -5.77 -4.62
CA LYS A 181 -3.39 -5.92 -3.69
C LYS A 181 -2.85 -7.35 -3.63
N SER A 182 -3.70 -8.36 -3.82
CA SER A 182 -3.26 -9.75 -3.88
C SER A 182 -2.40 -10.02 -5.11
N HIS A 183 -2.74 -9.42 -6.26
CA HIS A 183 -1.90 -9.51 -7.45
C HIS A 183 -0.52 -8.87 -7.24
N LEU A 184 -0.46 -7.71 -6.56
CA LEU A 184 0.83 -7.10 -6.21
C LEU A 184 1.67 -8.00 -5.29
N VAL A 185 1.05 -8.66 -4.32
CA VAL A 185 1.74 -9.61 -3.44
C VAL A 185 2.34 -10.77 -4.22
N ASP A 186 1.60 -11.28 -5.20
CA ASP A 186 2.08 -12.37 -6.06
C ASP A 186 3.28 -11.96 -6.93
N LEU A 187 3.34 -10.68 -7.32
CA LEU A 187 4.46 -10.14 -8.10
C LEU A 187 5.72 -9.87 -7.26
N TYR A 188 5.63 -9.70 -5.93
CA TYR A 188 6.79 -9.43 -5.09
C TYR A 188 7.88 -10.50 -5.16
N GLU A 189 7.52 -11.74 -5.49
CA GLU A 189 8.47 -12.82 -5.69
C GLU A 189 9.31 -12.67 -6.97
N LYS A 190 8.72 -12.06 -8.00
CA LYS A 190 9.31 -11.92 -9.34
C LYS A 190 10.17 -10.67 -9.48
N ILE A 191 10.08 -9.74 -8.53
CA ILE A 191 10.82 -8.49 -8.57
C ILE A 191 12.16 -8.70 -7.86
N GLU A 192 13.27 -8.53 -8.57
CA GLU A 192 14.61 -8.70 -8.01
C GLU A 192 15.15 -7.45 -7.32
N TRP A 193 14.72 -6.30 -7.76
CA TRP A 193 15.17 -4.99 -7.26
C TRP A 193 14.06 -4.26 -6.49
N GLY A 194 14.45 -3.34 -5.60
CA GLY A 194 13.54 -2.42 -4.91
C GLY A 194 12.54 -3.07 -3.95
N THR A 195 12.60 -4.38 -3.76
CA THR A 195 11.69 -5.07 -2.85
C THR A 195 12.43 -5.49 -1.58
N ASP A 196 12.00 -4.95 -0.45
CA ASP A 196 12.47 -5.35 0.88
C ASP A 196 12.41 -6.89 1.01
N ALA A 197 13.55 -7.51 1.38
CA ALA A 197 13.64 -8.95 1.57
C ALA A 197 12.58 -9.50 2.52
N ALA A 198 12.14 -8.70 3.51
CA ALA A 198 11.03 -9.06 4.39
C ALA A 198 9.70 -9.17 3.64
N LYS A 199 9.46 -8.33 2.62
CA LYS A 199 8.24 -8.42 1.78
C LYS A 199 8.25 -9.67 0.93
N LYS A 200 9.39 -9.99 0.30
CA LYS A 200 9.55 -11.25 -0.48
C LYS A 200 9.32 -12.46 0.40
N ASN A 201 9.97 -12.51 1.56
CA ASN A 201 9.80 -13.61 2.50
C ASN A 201 8.34 -13.79 2.94
N ALA A 202 7.65 -12.71 3.29
CA ALA A 202 6.25 -12.78 3.69
C ALA A 202 5.32 -13.27 2.55
N ALA A 203 5.58 -12.85 1.31
CA ALA A 203 4.83 -13.33 0.14
C ALA A 203 5.05 -14.82 -0.09
N LEU A 204 6.29 -15.29 -0.01
CA LEU A 204 6.65 -16.70 -0.13
C LEU A 204 6.00 -17.55 0.96
N LEU A 205 6.02 -17.10 2.23
CA LEU A 205 5.37 -17.81 3.33
C LEU A 205 3.86 -17.98 3.10
N VAL A 206 3.19 -16.94 2.61
CA VAL A 206 1.75 -17.02 2.29
C VAL A 206 1.49 -17.99 1.14
N ARG A 207 2.34 -18.01 0.13
CA ARG A 207 2.24 -18.95 -0.98
C ARG A 207 2.46 -20.39 -0.53
N MET A 208 3.47 -20.65 0.30
CA MET A 208 3.70 -21.98 0.87
C MET A 208 2.52 -22.44 1.74
N LEU A 209 1.93 -21.55 2.56
CA LEU A 209 0.71 -21.85 3.32
C LEU A 209 -0.48 -22.20 2.41
N TYR A 210 -0.54 -21.68 1.20
CA TYR A 210 -1.57 -22.01 0.21
C TYR A 210 -1.32 -23.31 -0.53
N GLN A 211 -0.05 -23.65 -0.86
CA GLN A 211 0.29 -24.71 -1.79
C GLN A 211 0.68 -26.03 -1.11
N GLU A 212 1.33 -25.95 0.05
CA GLU A 212 1.90 -27.15 0.68
C GLU A 212 0.83 -28.04 1.31
N ASP A 213 0.85 -29.33 0.99
CA ASP A 213 -0.12 -30.33 1.45
C ASP A 213 -0.18 -30.45 2.98
N SER A 214 0.94 -30.13 3.64
CA SER A 214 1.04 -30.15 5.09
C SER A 214 0.36 -28.97 5.76
N SER A 215 -0.09 -27.95 5.01
CA SER A 215 -0.67 -26.73 5.55
C SER A 215 -2.16 -26.84 5.80
N PRO A 216 -2.66 -26.51 7.01
CA PRO A 216 -4.10 -26.40 7.25
C PRO A 216 -4.81 -25.29 6.47
N LEU A 217 -4.07 -24.41 5.80
CA LEU A 217 -4.62 -23.36 4.93
C LEU A 217 -4.49 -23.70 3.44
N GLN A 218 -4.07 -24.91 3.09
CA GLN A 218 -3.96 -25.34 1.70
C GLN A 218 -5.28 -25.08 0.97
N TYR A 219 -5.19 -24.38 -0.16
CA TYR A 219 -6.32 -23.98 -1.01
C TYR A 219 -7.43 -23.15 -0.34
N HIS A 220 -7.25 -22.72 0.92
CA HIS A 220 -8.22 -21.87 1.64
C HIS A 220 -7.87 -20.37 1.63
N ILE A 221 -6.80 -19.99 0.95
CA ILE A 221 -6.40 -18.58 0.75
C ILE A 221 -6.89 -18.12 -0.62
N ASN A 222 -7.66 -17.03 -0.67
CA ASN A 222 -8.10 -16.44 -1.92
C ASN A 222 -6.92 -15.71 -2.60
N MET A 223 -6.23 -16.44 -3.47
CA MET A 223 -5.10 -15.93 -4.23
C MET A 223 -5.57 -14.97 -5.33
N LEU A 224 -4.73 -14.00 -5.69
CA LEU A 224 -4.99 -12.96 -6.69
C LEU A 224 -6.23 -12.10 -6.43
N GLY A 225 -6.95 -12.31 -5.33
CA GLY A 225 -8.10 -11.50 -4.91
C GLY A 225 -9.32 -11.58 -5.82
N GLY A 226 -9.48 -12.67 -6.54
CA GLY A 226 -10.69 -12.98 -7.30
C GLY A 226 -11.93 -13.06 -6.40
N ARG A 227 -13.11 -13.28 -6.99
CA ARG A 227 -14.34 -13.54 -6.22
C ARG A 227 -14.13 -14.80 -5.39
N SER A 228 -14.36 -14.71 -4.05
CA SER A 228 -14.18 -15.87 -3.19
C SER A 228 -15.21 -16.94 -3.53
N GLN A 229 -14.73 -18.16 -3.77
CA GLN A 229 -15.55 -19.35 -3.76
C GLN A 229 -15.81 -19.75 -2.29
N GLN A 230 -16.81 -20.61 -2.06
CA GLN A 230 -17.34 -20.88 -0.71
C GLN A 230 -16.30 -21.34 0.33
N GLU A 231 -15.16 -21.86 -0.09
CA GLU A 231 -14.14 -22.44 0.79
C GLU A 231 -12.97 -21.51 1.13
N MET A 232 -12.98 -20.28 0.62
CA MET A 232 -11.90 -19.31 0.88
C MET A 232 -12.10 -18.62 2.22
N TRP A 233 -11.11 -18.78 3.11
CA TRP A 233 -11.20 -18.30 4.48
C TRP A 233 -10.61 -16.92 4.66
N ILE A 234 -9.56 -16.59 3.90
CA ILE A 234 -8.86 -15.31 3.98
C ILE A 234 -8.36 -14.87 2.59
N ASN A 235 -8.29 -13.57 2.38
CA ASN A 235 -7.68 -13.01 1.17
C ASN A 235 -6.15 -12.96 1.31
N GLN A 236 -5.42 -13.30 0.23
CA GLN A 236 -3.95 -13.30 0.16
C GLN A 236 -3.34 -11.99 0.70
N ALA A 237 -3.82 -10.84 0.26
CA ALA A 237 -3.28 -9.55 0.70
C ALA A 237 -3.49 -9.29 2.20
N GLN A 238 -4.56 -9.82 2.77
CA GLN A 238 -4.83 -9.69 4.20
C GLN A 238 -3.91 -10.58 5.03
N LEU A 239 -3.74 -11.85 4.62
CA LEU A 239 -2.82 -12.77 5.27
C LEU A 239 -1.38 -12.28 5.15
N TYR A 240 -0.97 -11.86 3.95
CA TYR A 240 0.33 -11.23 3.71
C TYR A 240 0.59 -10.07 4.65
N SER A 241 -0.36 -9.17 4.81
CA SER A 241 -0.18 -8.00 5.68
C SER A 241 0.08 -8.37 7.14
N GLU A 242 -0.55 -9.43 7.65
CA GLU A 242 -0.30 -9.91 9.02
C GLU A 242 1.02 -10.69 9.12
N VAL A 243 1.32 -11.57 8.16
CA VAL A 243 2.60 -12.29 8.11
C VAL A 243 3.77 -11.30 8.00
N PHE A 244 3.69 -10.32 7.11
CA PHE A 244 4.71 -9.28 6.98
C PHE A 244 4.89 -8.46 8.27
N ARG A 245 3.79 -8.09 8.95
CA ARG A 245 3.85 -7.39 10.24
C ARG A 245 4.60 -8.19 11.29
N VAL A 246 4.27 -9.48 11.39
CA VAL A 246 4.89 -10.39 12.37
C VAL A 246 6.36 -10.61 12.04
N THR A 247 6.70 -10.97 10.82
CA THR A 247 8.07 -11.24 10.41
C THR A 247 8.95 -9.99 10.51
N LYS A 248 8.46 -8.81 10.09
CA LYS A 248 9.21 -7.55 10.19
C LYS A 248 9.50 -7.16 11.65
N LYS A 249 8.57 -7.44 12.58
CA LYS A 249 8.73 -7.13 14.00
C LYS A 249 9.63 -8.14 14.71
N HIS A 250 9.60 -9.41 14.28
CA HIS A 250 10.37 -10.52 14.85
C HIS A 250 11.57 -10.87 13.97
N GLN A 251 12.64 -10.12 14.11
CA GLN A 251 13.89 -10.36 13.38
C GLN A 251 14.78 -11.43 14.08
N LYS A 252 14.16 -12.50 14.57
CA LYS A 252 14.80 -13.61 15.28
C LYS A 252 14.20 -14.94 14.78
N PRO A 253 14.78 -16.09 15.12
CA PRO A 253 14.14 -17.36 14.84
C PRO A 253 12.68 -17.39 15.35
N PRO A 254 11.76 -18.03 14.62
CA PRO A 254 12.00 -18.89 13.46
C PRO A 254 12.02 -18.15 12.10
N PHE A 255 11.83 -16.83 12.07
CA PHE A 255 11.68 -16.08 10.81
C PHE A 255 12.99 -15.57 10.23
N LYS A 256 13.97 -15.28 11.10
CA LYS A 256 15.28 -14.76 10.71
C LYS A 256 16.37 -15.38 11.57
N ASP A 257 17.44 -15.82 10.94
CA ASP A 257 18.66 -16.30 11.59
C ASP A 257 19.87 -15.41 11.23
N GLY A 258 21.07 -15.81 11.63
CA GLY A 258 22.31 -15.07 11.33
C GLY A 258 22.63 -14.95 9.84
N ARG A 259 21.98 -15.71 8.96
CA ARG A 259 22.12 -15.69 7.50
C ARG A 259 21.05 -14.83 6.82
N GLY A 260 20.06 -14.35 7.56
CA GLY A 260 18.97 -13.55 7.03
C GLY A 260 17.57 -14.16 7.25
N TRP A 261 16.64 -13.90 6.31
CA TRP A 261 15.29 -14.46 6.37
C TRP A 261 15.31 -15.95 6.06
N ASN A 262 14.82 -16.75 7.01
CA ASN A 262 14.71 -18.20 6.84
C ASN A 262 13.28 -18.61 6.49
N ARG A 263 13.07 -18.88 5.21
CA ARG A 263 11.77 -19.26 4.65
C ARG A 263 11.26 -20.59 5.20
N ASP A 264 12.12 -21.57 5.24
CA ASP A 264 11.70 -22.97 5.52
C ASP A 264 11.35 -23.14 7.00
N THR A 265 12.14 -22.58 7.91
CA THR A 265 11.81 -22.57 9.35
C THR A 265 10.63 -21.65 9.65
N GLY A 266 10.50 -20.52 8.98
CA GLY A 266 9.35 -19.64 9.10
C GLY A 266 8.05 -20.29 8.64
N PHE A 267 8.08 -21.03 7.53
CA PHE A 267 6.95 -21.81 7.05
C PHE A 267 6.60 -22.95 8.01
N ALA A 268 7.59 -23.77 8.40
CA ALA A 268 7.38 -24.89 9.32
C ALA A 268 6.71 -24.41 10.61
N TYR A 269 7.18 -23.32 11.16
CA TYR A 269 6.62 -22.73 12.37
C TYR A 269 5.17 -22.25 12.18
N LEU A 270 4.87 -21.45 11.15
CA LEU A 270 3.49 -21.01 10.90
C LEU A 270 2.55 -22.18 10.62
N ARG A 271 3.00 -23.17 9.84
CA ARG A 271 2.26 -24.40 9.59
C ARG A 271 1.91 -25.09 10.90
N ASP A 272 2.87 -25.24 11.80
CA ASP A 272 2.69 -25.95 13.07
C ASP A 272 1.77 -25.18 14.04
N VAL A 273 1.82 -23.84 14.02
CA VAL A 273 0.83 -23.00 14.71
C VAL A 273 -0.59 -23.25 14.19
N PHE A 274 -0.78 -23.31 12.86
CA PHE A 274 -2.10 -23.60 12.30
C PHE A 274 -2.53 -25.06 12.52
N LYS A 275 -1.61 -26.04 12.51
CA LYS A 275 -1.90 -27.42 12.86
C LYS A 275 -2.35 -27.55 14.31
N ALA A 276 -1.61 -26.97 15.25
CA ALA A 276 -1.96 -26.98 16.66
C ALA A 276 -3.30 -26.28 16.92
N ALA A 277 -3.59 -25.18 16.20
CA ALA A 277 -4.89 -24.50 16.25
C ALA A 277 -6.02 -25.41 15.72
N ARG A 278 -5.82 -26.06 14.58
CA ARG A 278 -6.80 -27.02 14.03
C ARG A 278 -7.11 -28.13 15.01
N ASP A 279 -6.10 -28.71 15.62
CA ASP A 279 -6.28 -29.81 16.56
C ASP A 279 -6.94 -29.37 17.88
N ALA A 280 -6.67 -28.16 18.32
CA ALA A 280 -7.33 -27.56 19.48
C ALA A 280 -8.84 -27.29 19.24
N PHE A 281 -9.21 -26.83 18.07
CA PHE A 281 -10.60 -26.54 17.73
C PHE A 281 -11.37 -27.77 17.17
N GLY A 282 -10.66 -28.80 16.73
CA GLY A 282 -11.23 -30.07 16.26
C GLY A 282 -12.28 -29.87 15.15
N GLU A 283 -13.44 -30.49 15.29
CA GLU A 283 -14.53 -30.45 14.30
C GLU A 283 -15.07 -29.03 14.00
N THR A 284 -14.79 -28.04 14.83
CA THR A 284 -15.21 -26.67 14.61
C THR A 284 -14.28 -25.93 13.64
N TRP A 285 -13.09 -26.47 13.35
CA TRP A 285 -12.19 -25.96 12.33
C TRP A 285 -12.80 -26.15 10.93
N GLY A 286 -12.92 -25.08 10.18
CA GLY A 286 -13.54 -25.10 8.84
C GLY A 286 -15.06 -24.94 8.83
N ASP A 287 -15.74 -25.11 9.96
CA ASP A 287 -17.19 -24.91 10.05
C ASP A 287 -17.53 -23.39 10.08
N ASN A 288 -17.40 -22.77 8.94
CA ASN A 288 -17.70 -21.37 8.77
C ASN A 288 -19.20 -21.01 8.82
N LYS A 289 -20.09 -22.00 8.91
CA LYS A 289 -21.54 -21.77 9.09
C LYS A 289 -21.85 -21.45 10.54
N ARG A 290 -21.25 -22.18 11.47
CA ARG A 290 -21.54 -22.06 12.91
C ARG A 290 -20.47 -21.28 13.69
N PHE A 291 -19.23 -21.24 13.19
CA PHE A 291 -18.09 -20.66 13.90
C PHE A 291 -17.31 -19.65 13.06
N MET A 292 -16.59 -18.77 13.74
CA MET A 292 -15.73 -17.74 13.17
C MET A 292 -14.23 -18.11 13.24
N ILE A 293 -13.91 -19.38 13.54
CA ILE A 293 -12.54 -19.85 13.80
C ILE A 293 -11.65 -19.73 12.56
N THR A 294 -12.16 -20.11 11.39
CA THR A 294 -11.44 -20.03 10.11
C THR A 294 -11.87 -18.83 9.27
N ARG A 295 -12.39 -17.78 9.91
CA ARG A 295 -12.63 -16.51 9.26
C ARG A 295 -11.41 -15.58 9.34
N ASP A 296 -11.35 -14.64 8.42
CA ASP A 296 -10.22 -13.70 8.26
C ASP A 296 -9.77 -13.05 9.56
N VAL A 297 -10.69 -12.61 10.41
CA VAL A 297 -10.38 -11.97 11.70
C VAL A 297 -9.65 -12.90 12.67
N THR A 298 -10.05 -14.19 12.73
CA THR A 298 -9.43 -15.17 13.62
C THR A 298 -8.12 -15.69 13.02
N ILE A 299 -8.05 -15.95 11.71
CA ILE A 299 -6.78 -16.31 11.04
C ILE A 299 -5.72 -15.23 11.24
N LYS A 300 -6.07 -13.95 11.10
CA LYS A 300 -5.16 -12.84 11.41
C LYS A 300 -4.72 -12.85 12.87
N ALA A 301 -5.64 -13.15 13.80
CA ALA A 301 -5.30 -13.25 15.21
C ALA A 301 -4.35 -14.43 15.47
N LEU A 302 -4.53 -15.59 14.83
CA LEU A 302 -3.63 -16.73 14.94
C LEU A 302 -2.20 -16.40 14.45
N VAL A 303 -2.04 -15.65 13.37
CA VAL A 303 -0.72 -15.16 12.94
C VAL A 303 -0.08 -14.28 14.02
N ARG A 304 -0.86 -13.44 14.72
CA ARG A 304 -0.34 -12.64 15.83
C ARG A 304 -0.05 -13.48 17.07
N VAL A 305 -0.83 -14.52 17.35
CA VAL A 305 -0.54 -15.50 18.41
C VAL A 305 0.77 -16.22 18.14
N ALA A 306 1.08 -16.54 16.87
CA ALA A 306 2.39 -17.07 16.52
C ALA A 306 3.53 -16.15 16.99
N ALA A 307 3.36 -14.83 16.86
CA ALA A 307 4.35 -13.89 17.38
C ALA A 307 4.45 -13.90 18.91
N ASP A 308 3.33 -14.05 19.62
CA ASP A 308 3.31 -14.12 21.08
C ASP A 308 3.95 -15.44 21.55
N ALA A 309 3.70 -16.55 20.88
CA ALA A 309 4.33 -17.84 21.16
C ALA A 309 5.86 -17.79 20.95
N ALA A 310 6.31 -17.22 19.83
CA ALA A 310 7.75 -17.04 19.54
C ALA A 310 8.49 -16.18 20.57
N LYS A 311 7.77 -15.33 21.31
CA LYS A 311 8.33 -14.53 22.40
C LYS A 311 8.29 -15.21 23.77
N SER A 312 7.35 -16.14 23.96
CA SER A 312 6.98 -16.67 25.26
C SER A 312 7.54 -18.06 25.52
N LEU A 313 7.83 -18.81 24.46
CA LEU A 313 8.22 -20.20 24.52
C LEU A 313 9.69 -20.35 24.10
N ASP A 314 10.40 -21.24 24.79
CA ASP A 314 11.78 -21.58 24.47
C ASP A 314 11.84 -22.58 23.29
N GLU A 315 10.87 -23.47 23.21
CA GLU A 315 10.70 -24.42 22.12
C GLU A 315 9.47 -24.08 21.29
N LEU A 316 9.63 -24.12 19.97
CA LEU A 316 8.60 -23.70 19.00
C LEU A 316 8.15 -24.86 18.09
N ASP A 317 8.35 -26.10 18.57
CA ASP A 317 7.92 -27.28 17.85
C ASP A 317 6.39 -27.50 17.97
N TYR A 318 5.89 -28.38 17.09
CA TYR A 318 4.46 -28.68 17.02
C TYR A 318 3.88 -29.20 18.34
N GLU A 319 4.59 -30.12 19.08
CA GLU A 319 4.07 -30.71 20.30
C GLU A 319 3.92 -29.65 21.42
N THR A 320 4.90 -28.79 21.58
CA THR A 320 4.83 -27.67 22.53
C THR A 320 3.65 -26.75 22.22
N LEU A 321 3.46 -26.40 20.96
CA LEU A 321 2.32 -25.57 20.52
C LEU A 321 1.00 -26.29 20.75
N ARG A 322 0.91 -27.59 20.40
CA ARG A 322 -0.29 -28.41 20.57
C ARG A 322 -0.73 -28.49 22.04
N LEU A 323 0.20 -28.74 22.97
CA LEU A 323 -0.08 -28.77 24.40
C LEU A 323 -0.59 -27.42 24.91
N ARG A 324 0.00 -26.32 24.48
CA ARG A 324 -0.43 -24.98 24.88
C ARG A 324 -1.81 -24.64 24.33
N PHE A 325 -2.05 -24.89 23.05
CA PHE A 325 -3.30 -24.54 22.37
C PHE A 325 -4.45 -25.46 22.71
N ALA A 326 -4.19 -26.68 23.25
CA ALA A 326 -5.26 -27.58 23.71
C ALA A 326 -6.25 -26.91 24.68
N ARG A 327 -5.80 -25.90 25.44
CA ARG A 327 -6.64 -25.09 26.33
C ARG A 327 -7.74 -24.32 25.59
N TRP A 328 -7.61 -24.04 24.27
CA TRP A 328 -8.62 -23.32 23.48
C TRP A 328 -9.93 -24.09 23.35
N ARG A 329 -9.95 -25.40 23.64
CA ARG A 329 -11.19 -26.17 23.70
C ARG A 329 -12.20 -25.59 24.69
N ALA A 330 -11.72 -25.01 25.81
CA ALA A 330 -12.58 -24.39 26.82
C ALA A 330 -13.27 -23.12 26.31
N ILE A 331 -12.67 -22.44 25.35
CA ILE A 331 -13.17 -21.16 24.81
C ILE A 331 -13.75 -21.26 23.40
N THR A 332 -13.92 -22.48 22.87
CA THR A 332 -14.45 -22.70 21.50
C THR A 332 -15.80 -21.99 21.30
N ARG A 333 -16.66 -21.97 22.34
CA ARG A 333 -17.97 -21.30 22.27
C ARG A 333 -17.87 -19.78 22.09
N ASP A 334 -16.74 -19.14 22.45
CA ASP A 334 -16.52 -17.70 22.22
C ASP A 334 -16.47 -17.38 20.74
N PHE A 335 -16.18 -18.37 19.89
CA PHE A 335 -16.08 -18.28 18.46
C PHE A 335 -17.35 -18.68 17.71
N ARG A 336 -18.46 -18.98 18.39
CA ARG A 336 -19.74 -19.16 17.72
C ARG A 336 -20.10 -17.90 16.95
N ARG A 337 -20.63 -18.08 15.74
CA ARG A 337 -21.01 -16.97 14.85
C ARG A 337 -22.04 -16.05 15.51
N ASP A 338 -23.05 -16.66 16.15
CA ASP A 338 -24.05 -15.91 16.90
C ASP A 338 -23.39 -15.20 18.09
N GLY A 339 -23.57 -13.89 18.19
CA GLY A 339 -22.99 -13.03 19.21
C GLY A 339 -21.47 -12.87 19.15
N PHE A 340 -20.80 -13.30 18.07
CA PHE A 340 -19.33 -13.15 17.93
C PHE A 340 -18.88 -11.70 18.00
N TYR A 341 -19.58 -10.83 17.26
CA TYR A 341 -19.23 -9.40 17.18
C TYR A 341 -19.52 -8.66 18.49
N GLU A 342 -20.39 -9.15 19.32
CA GLU A 342 -20.69 -8.65 20.67
C GLU A 342 -19.60 -9.07 21.65
N ARG A 343 -19.24 -10.37 21.66
CA ARG A 343 -18.14 -10.90 22.50
C ARG A 343 -16.79 -10.26 22.18
N PHE A 344 -16.54 -9.99 20.90
CA PHE A 344 -15.34 -9.30 20.44
C PHE A 344 -15.67 -7.89 19.90
N ALA A 345 -16.53 -7.14 20.64
CA ALA A 345 -16.91 -5.79 20.26
C ALA A 345 -15.65 -4.89 20.10
N ALA A 346 -15.61 -4.14 18.99
CA ALA A 346 -14.47 -3.28 18.67
C ALA A 346 -14.90 -2.18 17.69
N LYS A 347 -14.22 -1.03 17.73
CA LYS A 347 -14.46 0.09 16.81
C LYS A 347 -14.06 -0.23 15.35
N GLY A 348 -13.22 -1.23 15.16
CA GLY A 348 -12.75 -1.63 13.84
C GLY A 348 -12.09 -3.01 13.82
N GLN A 349 -11.77 -3.50 12.62
CA GLN A 349 -11.22 -4.84 12.43
C GLN A 349 -9.88 -5.04 13.14
N VAL A 350 -8.99 -4.04 13.14
CA VAL A 350 -7.65 -4.12 13.76
C VAL A 350 -7.74 -4.36 15.26
N GLU A 351 -8.65 -3.65 15.94
CA GLU A 351 -8.90 -3.79 17.37
C GLU A 351 -9.53 -5.16 17.68
N ARG A 352 -10.47 -5.61 16.83
CA ARG A 352 -11.11 -6.91 17.01
C ARG A 352 -10.10 -8.04 16.89
N VAL A 353 -9.24 -8.02 15.89
CA VAL A 353 -8.14 -8.99 15.74
C VAL A 353 -7.23 -9.01 16.96
N ASP A 354 -6.94 -7.84 17.55
CA ASP A 354 -6.12 -7.78 18.77
C ASP A 354 -6.84 -8.34 19.99
N LYS A 355 -8.15 -8.10 20.14
CA LYS A 355 -8.96 -8.71 21.22
C LYS A 355 -9.00 -10.22 21.13
N ILE A 356 -9.18 -10.77 19.91
CA ILE A 356 -9.14 -12.22 19.67
C ILE A 356 -7.75 -12.77 19.99
N ARG A 357 -6.68 -12.14 19.49
CA ARG A 357 -5.29 -12.50 19.82
C ARG A 357 -5.10 -12.58 21.32
N LYS A 358 -5.45 -11.52 22.06
CA LYS A 358 -5.29 -11.46 23.50
C LYS A 358 -6.06 -12.56 24.24
N ARG A 359 -7.27 -12.87 23.78
CA ARG A 359 -8.09 -13.97 24.34
C ARG A 359 -7.40 -15.33 24.14
N LEU A 360 -6.94 -15.60 22.91
CA LEU A 360 -6.24 -16.85 22.57
C LEU A 360 -4.90 -16.96 23.30
N SER A 361 -4.09 -15.92 23.29
CA SER A 361 -2.76 -15.94 23.90
C SER A 361 -2.83 -16.13 25.44
N ARG A 362 -3.76 -15.45 26.11
CA ARG A 362 -3.98 -15.62 27.55
C ARG A 362 -4.41 -17.04 27.90
N GLU A 363 -5.34 -17.62 27.13
CA GLU A 363 -5.79 -19.00 27.34
C GLU A 363 -4.65 -20.01 27.18
N ALA A 364 -3.76 -19.79 26.22
CA ALA A 364 -2.58 -20.61 25.97
C ALA A 364 -1.45 -20.36 26.99
N GLY A 365 -1.59 -19.39 27.92
CA GLY A 365 -0.56 -19.02 28.89
C GLY A 365 0.65 -18.34 28.25
N LEU A 366 0.43 -17.57 27.17
CA LEU A 366 1.46 -16.81 26.49
C LEU A 366 1.53 -15.37 27.04
N LYS A 367 2.71 -14.77 27.01
CA LYS A 367 2.90 -13.35 27.34
C LYS A 367 2.24 -12.48 26.27
N VAL A 368 1.44 -11.53 26.69
CA VAL A 368 0.72 -10.59 25.82
C VAL A 368 1.16 -9.15 26.17
N ASP A 369 1.70 -8.47 25.18
CA ASP A 369 1.97 -7.02 25.27
C ASP A 369 0.69 -6.19 25.12
#